data_ba63065ba4b3e99204ff36e922b4cbd2
#
_entry.id   ba63065ba4b3e99204ff36e922b4cbd2
#
_cell.length_a   1.000
_cell.length_b   1.000
_cell.length_c   1.000
_cell.angle_alpha   90.00
_cell.angle_beta   90.00
_cell.angle_gamma   90.00
#
_symmetry.space_group_name_H-M   'P 1'
#
loop_
_entity.id
_entity.type
_entity.pdbx_description
1 polymer ?
#
loop_
_entity_poly.entity_id
_entity_poly.type
_entity_poly.pdbx_seq_one_letter_code
_entity_poly.pdbx_strand_id
1 'polypeptide(L)'
;MLERAESVRSSLVSSEGVRTLETVRMLLSSQRRGESQSMPTRATITRFERTTTTQGKRYSLDWERIFDRLCHAAIETNKLDLPLWAPTIWPDDNRREGTNPIELYALVLDLDHGATLSGGVGAIQDGPMACLHTSFQHQRDVKVKDPRTGETTIVREDRFRLVFPLSIPVPFARYGVVWRSAERWMREAHGLVIDGQAKNAGRCWFVPAHAPGCGFEAHCNYGPLLEPWQLVESWPTIRETQPLPPPRKTQPGPEASKLKRASAYLARMPEAVSGQKGHAALWNAAFALVKGFQMAPEDAQVLLMREFNPRCQPEWSEKEIAHKVRQANAAREAGGFIRDRERKTR
;
A
#
# COMPACT_ATOMS: atom_id res chain seq x y z
N MET A 1 46.19 -33.50 -4.85
CA MET A 1 44.87 -33.64 -4.13
C MET A 1 44.06 -32.35 -4.07
N LEU A 2 44.42 -31.35 -4.87
CA LEU A 2 43.70 -30.04 -4.95
C LEU A 2 42.88 -29.84 -6.24
N GLU A 3 43.07 -30.71 -7.24
CA GLU A 3 42.35 -30.61 -8.53
C GLU A 3 40.97 -31.32 -8.58
N ARG A 4 40.59 -32.06 -7.52
CA ARG A 4 39.28 -32.73 -7.45
C ARG A 4 38.16 -31.89 -6.78
N ALA A 5 38.50 -30.74 -6.21
CA ALA A 5 37.50 -29.88 -5.53
C ALA A 5 36.88 -28.81 -6.43
N GLU A 6 37.49 -28.49 -7.58
CA GLU A 6 36.94 -27.49 -8.52
C GLU A 6 35.97 -28.05 -9.57
N SER A 7 36.07 -29.37 -9.87
CA SER A 7 35.18 -30.03 -10.83
C SER A 7 33.75 -30.28 -10.30
N VAL A 8 33.54 -30.19 -8.99
CA VAL A 8 32.18 -30.38 -8.38
C VAL A 8 31.41 -29.09 -8.23
N ARG A 9 32.08 -27.92 -8.31
CA ARG A 9 31.40 -26.59 -8.23
C ARG A 9 30.85 -26.09 -9.55
N SER A 10 31.25 -26.65 -10.69
CA SER A 10 30.83 -26.17 -12.03
C SER A 10 29.62 -26.91 -12.63
N SER A 11 29.15 -28.01 -12.01
CA SER A 11 28.02 -28.79 -12.51
C SER A 11 26.71 -28.66 -11.71
N LEU A 12 26.67 -27.75 -10.74
CA LEU A 12 25.47 -27.53 -9.89
C LEU A 12 24.71 -26.24 -10.20
N VAL A 13 24.97 -25.58 -11.32
CA VAL A 13 24.29 -24.34 -11.75
C VAL A 13 23.53 -24.55 -13.08
N SER A 14 22.85 -25.67 -13.24
CA SER A 14 21.85 -25.79 -14.30
C SER A 14 20.92 -26.95 -13.97
N SER A 15 19.69 -26.63 -13.64
CA SER A 15 18.51 -27.50 -13.51
C SER A 15 17.88 -27.75 -12.13
N GLU A 16 17.98 -26.84 -11.17
CA GLU A 16 17.19 -26.94 -9.93
C GLU A 16 16.27 -25.73 -9.71
N GLY A 17 15.40 -25.42 -10.65
CA GLY A 17 14.51 -24.27 -10.60
C GLY A 17 13.02 -24.57 -10.43
N VAL A 18 12.58 -25.80 -10.31
CA VAL A 18 11.17 -26.09 -10.04
C VAL A 18 11.08 -27.26 -9.08
N ARG A 19 10.97 -26.99 -7.78
CA ARG A 19 10.49 -28.03 -6.86
C ARG A 19 9.05 -28.34 -7.22
N THR A 20 8.81 -29.49 -7.78
CA THR A 20 7.49 -29.96 -8.17
C THR A 20 6.57 -30.06 -6.96
N LEU A 21 5.26 -29.87 -7.16
CA LEU A 21 4.23 -30.01 -6.11
C LEU A 21 4.35 -31.29 -5.27
N GLU A 22 4.92 -32.37 -5.84
CA GLU A 22 5.20 -33.60 -5.11
C GLU A 22 6.33 -33.46 -4.08
N THR A 23 7.38 -32.73 -4.39
CA THR A 23 8.48 -32.47 -3.44
C THR A 23 8.00 -31.60 -2.27
N VAL A 24 7.14 -30.62 -2.55
CA VAL A 24 6.50 -29.78 -1.52
C VAL A 24 5.54 -30.62 -0.66
N ARG A 25 4.76 -31.53 -1.26
CA ARG A 25 3.92 -32.47 -0.51
C ARG A 25 4.70 -33.40 0.39
N MET A 26 5.83 -33.92 -0.05
CA MET A 26 6.71 -34.79 0.77
C MET A 26 7.32 -34.02 1.93
N LEU A 27 7.77 -32.79 1.76
CA LEU A 27 8.30 -31.96 2.83
C LEU A 27 7.22 -31.61 3.87
N LEU A 28 6.01 -31.28 3.44
CA LEU A 28 4.87 -31.02 4.33
C LEU A 28 4.42 -32.26 5.12
N SER A 29 4.56 -33.46 4.54
CA SER A 29 4.21 -34.72 5.24
C SER A 29 5.25 -35.15 6.29
N SER A 30 6.51 -34.74 6.16
CA SER A 30 7.59 -35.08 7.10
C SER A 30 7.61 -34.18 8.34
N GLN A 31 7.16 -32.93 8.23
CA GLN A 31 7.09 -31.98 9.35
C GLN A 31 5.86 -32.13 10.26
N ARG A 32 4.86 -32.93 9.88
CA ARG A 32 3.62 -33.13 10.64
C ARG A 32 3.71 -34.06 11.87
N ARG A 33 4.87 -34.46 12.34
CA ARG A 33 5.03 -35.38 13.48
C ARG A 33 5.38 -34.72 14.82
N GLY A 34 5.12 -33.42 14.98
CA GLY A 34 5.19 -32.75 16.27
C GLY A 34 3.88 -32.04 16.52
N GLU A 35 3.23 -32.37 17.64
CA GLU A 35 1.91 -31.93 18.12
C GLU A 35 1.42 -30.57 17.59
N SER A 36 0.37 -30.61 16.77
CA SER A 36 -0.23 -29.48 16.11
C SER A 36 -1.53 -29.08 16.80
N GLN A 37 -1.54 -27.97 17.49
CA GLN A 37 -2.77 -27.18 17.55
C GLN A 37 -3.05 -26.69 16.11
N SER A 38 -4.14 -27.15 15.50
CA SER A 38 -4.54 -26.78 14.14
C SER A 38 -4.91 -25.31 14.10
N MET A 39 -3.93 -24.46 13.74
CA MET A 39 -4.17 -23.05 13.41
C MET A 39 -5.06 -22.96 12.18
N PRO A 40 -5.91 -21.94 12.05
CA PRO A 40 -6.79 -21.80 10.90
C PRO A 40 -5.94 -21.61 9.63
N THR A 41 -5.78 -22.67 8.86
CA THR A 41 -5.04 -22.67 7.60
C THR A 41 -5.76 -21.91 6.49
N ARG A 42 -7.00 -21.45 6.74
CA ARG A 42 -7.88 -20.83 5.74
C ARG A 42 -7.90 -19.32 5.87
N ALA A 43 -7.84 -18.66 4.72
CA ALA A 43 -8.02 -17.23 4.59
C ALA A 43 -9.25 -16.89 3.74
N THR A 44 -9.82 -15.73 3.99
CA THR A 44 -10.81 -15.15 3.10
C THR A 44 -10.15 -14.08 2.24
N ILE A 45 -10.27 -14.21 0.92
CA ILE A 45 -9.81 -13.24 -0.06
C ILE A 45 -10.99 -12.74 -0.89
N THR A 46 -10.86 -11.52 -1.41
CA THR A 46 -11.83 -10.98 -2.37
C THR A 46 -11.15 -10.80 -3.74
N ARG A 47 -11.82 -11.26 -4.80
CA ARG A 47 -11.38 -11.13 -6.19
C ARG A 47 -12.30 -10.18 -6.94
N PHE A 48 -11.71 -9.36 -7.80
CA PHE A 48 -12.40 -8.44 -8.71
C PHE A 48 -11.96 -8.76 -10.13
N GLU A 49 -12.92 -8.79 -11.08
CA GLU A 49 -12.62 -9.18 -12.45
C GLU A 49 -11.75 -8.16 -13.20
N ARG A 50 -11.89 -6.88 -12.89
CA ARG A 50 -11.10 -5.78 -13.50
C ARG A 50 -10.89 -4.63 -12.51
N THR A 51 -9.99 -3.70 -12.87
CA THR A 51 -9.75 -2.47 -12.10
C THR A 51 -11.00 -1.60 -11.93
N THR A 52 -11.93 -1.65 -12.88
CA THR A 52 -13.20 -0.91 -12.85
C THR A 52 -14.31 -1.62 -12.09
N THR A 53 -14.16 -2.92 -11.77
CA THR A 53 -15.14 -3.68 -11.01
C THR A 53 -15.13 -3.25 -9.55
N THR A 54 -16.24 -2.76 -9.03
CA THR A 54 -16.39 -2.37 -7.61
C THR A 54 -16.92 -3.50 -6.75
N GLN A 55 -17.72 -4.41 -7.33
CA GLN A 55 -18.27 -5.59 -6.68
C GLN A 55 -17.27 -6.74 -6.73
N GLY A 56 -16.82 -7.23 -5.57
CA GLY A 56 -15.89 -8.35 -5.46
C GLY A 56 -16.61 -9.68 -5.19
N LYS A 57 -15.94 -10.78 -5.50
CA LYS A 57 -16.36 -12.12 -5.14
C LYS A 57 -15.47 -12.68 -4.06
N ARG A 58 -16.07 -13.11 -2.95
CA ARG A 58 -15.37 -13.65 -1.78
C ARG A 58 -15.06 -15.13 -1.99
N TYR A 59 -13.86 -15.53 -1.56
CA TYR A 59 -13.40 -16.92 -1.56
C TYR A 59 -12.78 -17.25 -0.22
N SER A 60 -13.07 -18.41 0.33
CA SER A 60 -12.37 -18.96 1.50
C SER A 60 -11.50 -20.12 1.02
N LEU A 61 -10.18 -19.97 1.12
CA LEU A 61 -9.19 -20.90 0.59
C LEU A 61 -8.09 -21.17 1.63
N ASP A 62 -7.46 -22.33 1.54
CA ASP A 62 -6.24 -22.60 2.30
C ASP A 62 -5.06 -21.81 1.71
N TRP A 63 -4.11 -21.40 2.57
CA TRP A 63 -2.96 -20.63 2.14
C TRP A 63 -2.11 -21.35 1.10
N GLU A 64 -2.02 -22.67 1.15
CA GLU A 64 -1.35 -23.49 0.13
C GLU A 64 -1.95 -23.27 -1.26
N ARG A 65 -3.29 -23.23 -1.35
CA ARG A 65 -3.99 -22.96 -2.61
C ARG A 65 -3.85 -21.52 -3.08
N ILE A 66 -3.75 -20.58 -2.14
CA ILE A 66 -3.52 -19.19 -2.49
C ILE A 66 -2.09 -19.05 -3.04
N PHE A 67 -1.09 -19.64 -2.37
CA PHE A 67 0.30 -19.62 -2.82
C PHE A 67 0.49 -20.32 -4.16
N ASP A 68 -0.15 -21.48 -4.37
CA ASP A 68 -0.17 -22.13 -5.68
C ASP A 68 -0.61 -21.16 -6.79
N ARG A 69 -1.68 -20.38 -6.57
CA ARG A 69 -2.14 -19.37 -7.52
C ARG A 69 -1.19 -18.17 -7.67
N LEU A 70 -0.50 -17.77 -6.61
CA LEU A 70 0.46 -16.68 -6.63
C LEU A 70 1.78 -17.10 -7.30
N CYS A 71 2.09 -18.40 -7.33
CA CYS A 71 3.25 -18.95 -8.02
C CYS A 71 3.04 -19.21 -9.52
N HIS A 72 1.81 -19.06 -10.02
CA HIS A 72 1.49 -19.24 -11.43
C HIS A 72 1.06 -17.91 -12.06
N ALA A 73 1.82 -17.45 -13.05
CA ALA A 73 1.55 -16.20 -13.74
C ALA A 73 0.82 -16.43 -15.06
N ALA A 74 -0.10 -15.56 -15.39
CA ALA A 74 -0.66 -15.45 -16.73
C ALA A 74 0.31 -14.68 -17.66
N ILE A 75 0.28 -14.98 -18.95
CA ILE A 75 0.98 -14.17 -19.96
C ILE A 75 -0.04 -13.18 -20.52
N GLU A 76 0.21 -11.88 -20.32
CA GLU A 76 -0.69 -10.81 -20.74
C GLU A 76 0.06 -9.64 -21.35
N THR A 77 -0.57 -8.98 -22.32
CA THR A 77 0.01 -7.79 -22.96
C THR A 77 -0.35 -6.51 -22.22
N ASN A 78 -1.52 -6.47 -21.60
CA ASN A 78 -2.03 -5.28 -20.92
C ASN A 78 -2.38 -5.59 -19.44
N LYS A 79 -1.67 -4.93 -18.54
CA LYS A 79 -1.89 -5.08 -17.09
C LYS A 79 -3.33 -4.77 -16.65
N LEU A 80 -4.03 -3.87 -17.35
CA LEU A 80 -5.38 -3.42 -16.94
C LEU A 80 -6.47 -4.45 -17.20
N ASP A 81 -6.17 -5.47 -18.03
CA ASP A 81 -7.11 -6.58 -18.32
C ASP A 81 -7.04 -7.68 -17.25
N LEU A 82 -6.02 -7.62 -16.39
CA LEU A 82 -5.86 -8.59 -15.31
C LEU A 82 -6.91 -8.43 -14.22
N PRO A 83 -7.39 -9.55 -13.66
CA PRO A 83 -8.15 -9.53 -12.42
C PRO A 83 -7.33 -9.00 -11.24
N LEU A 84 -8.04 -8.56 -10.20
CA LEU A 84 -7.45 -8.14 -8.94
C LEU A 84 -7.85 -9.10 -7.83
N TRP A 85 -7.00 -9.19 -6.83
CA TRP A 85 -7.31 -9.87 -5.57
C TRP A 85 -6.92 -8.99 -4.39
N ALA A 86 -7.52 -9.24 -3.24
CA ALA A 86 -7.15 -8.60 -1.99
C ALA A 86 -7.30 -9.61 -0.84
N PRO A 87 -6.34 -9.68 0.10
CA PRO A 87 -6.46 -10.48 1.32
C PRO A 87 -7.37 -9.79 2.33
N THR A 88 -8.48 -9.26 1.89
CA THR A 88 -9.32 -8.30 2.59
C THR A 88 -10.77 -8.62 2.32
N ILE A 89 -11.63 -8.44 3.33
CA ILE A 89 -13.07 -8.51 3.18
C ILE A 89 -13.71 -7.13 3.38
N TRP A 90 -14.77 -6.87 2.65
CA TRP A 90 -15.60 -5.67 2.77
C TRP A 90 -16.96 -6.04 3.37
N PRO A 91 -17.75 -5.05 3.84
CA PRO A 91 -19.11 -5.28 4.32
C PRO A 91 -20.00 -5.99 3.28
N ASP A 92 -21.12 -6.39 3.67
CA ASP A 92 -22.18 -7.26 3.12
C ASP A 92 -22.12 -7.66 1.63
N ASP A 93 -21.86 -6.72 0.75
CA ASP A 93 -21.84 -6.95 -0.70
C ASP A 93 -20.42 -7.03 -1.31
N ASN A 94 -19.37 -7.01 -0.50
CA ASN A 94 -17.96 -6.92 -0.95
C ASN A 94 -17.68 -5.76 -1.90
N ARG A 95 -18.38 -4.66 -1.76
CA ARG A 95 -18.18 -3.47 -2.57
C ARG A 95 -17.03 -2.63 -2.00
N ARG A 96 -15.97 -2.44 -2.80
CA ARG A 96 -14.79 -1.67 -2.41
C ARG A 96 -14.94 -0.15 -2.57
N GLU A 97 -15.98 0.32 -3.23
CA GLU A 97 -16.24 1.74 -3.44
C GLU A 97 -17.06 2.33 -2.29
N GLY A 98 -16.57 3.41 -1.70
CA GLY A 98 -17.26 4.13 -0.62
C GLY A 98 -17.33 3.42 0.72
N THR A 99 -16.75 2.22 0.86
CA THR A 99 -16.74 1.45 2.10
C THR A 99 -15.31 1.13 2.55
N ASN A 100 -15.10 1.08 3.86
CA ASN A 100 -13.86 0.61 4.43
C ASN A 100 -13.85 -0.93 4.53
N PRO A 101 -12.71 -1.57 4.35
CA PRO A 101 -12.55 -2.99 4.67
C PRO A 101 -12.90 -3.29 6.12
N ILE A 102 -13.28 -4.53 6.40
CA ILE A 102 -13.50 -5.01 7.76
C ILE A 102 -12.17 -5.45 8.37
N GLU A 103 -11.51 -6.38 7.71
CA GLU A 103 -10.27 -6.99 8.18
C GLU A 103 -9.43 -7.55 7.03
N LEU A 104 -8.16 -7.83 7.33
CA LEU A 104 -7.19 -8.36 6.39
C LEU A 104 -6.60 -9.68 6.90
N TYR A 105 -6.41 -10.63 5.99
CA TYR A 105 -5.90 -11.98 6.24
C TYR A 105 -4.43 -12.15 5.88
N ALA A 106 -3.84 -11.20 5.15
CA ALA A 106 -2.42 -11.15 4.89
C ALA A 106 -1.88 -9.73 4.88
N LEU A 107 -0.61 -9.63 5.19
CA LEU A 107 0.20 -8.46 4.94
C LEU A 107 0.83 -8.60 3.54
N VAL A 108 0.59 -7.63 2.67
CA VAL A 108 1.18 -7.59 1.33
C VAL A 108 2.09 -6.37 1.22
N LEU A 109 3.35 -6.61 0.92
CA LEU A 109 4.38 -5.59 0.77
C LEU A 109 4.80 -5.51 -0.70
N ASP A 110 4.79 -4.32 -1.28
CA ASP A 110 5.17 -4.06 -2.68
C ASP A 110 6.57 -3.46 -2.71
N LEU A 111 7.45 -4.00 -3.51
CA LEU A 111 8.83 -3.55 -3.67
C LEU A 111 9.05 -3.19 -5.15
N ASP A 112 8.95 -1.90 -5.42
CA ASP A 112 8.96 -1.38 -6.79
C ASP A 112 10.31 -0.77 -7.19
N HIS A 113 11.16 -0.38 -6.22
CA HIS A 113 12.43 0.31 -6.48
C HIS A 113 13.52 -0.07 -5.48
N GLY A 114 14.74 -0.25 -5.99
CA GLY A 114 15.95 -0.38 -5.18
C GLY A 114 16.12 -1.70 -4.43
N ALA A 115 15.15 -2.60 -4.48
CA ALA A 115 15.25 -3.95 -3.92
C ALA A 115 15.73 -4.93 -4.99
N THR A 116 16.52 -5.93 -4.57
CA THR A 116 16.91 -7.05 -5.46
C THR A 116 16.03 -8.26 -5.15
N LEU A 117 15.74 -9.06 -6.18
CA LEU A 117 14.97 -10.29 -6.00
C LEU A 117 15.64 -11.24 -4.99
N SER A 118 16.97 -11.37 -5.08
CA SER A 118 17.76 -12.17 -4.12
C SER A 118 17.63 -11.67 -2.68
N GLY A 119 17.59 -10.34 -2.47
CA GLY A 119 17.32 -9.74 -1.16
C GLY A 119 15.91 -10.08 -0.64
N GLY A 120 14.91 -10.05 -1.53
CA GLY A 120 13.56 -10.47 -1.21
C GLY A 120 13.44 -11.94 -0.84
N VAL A 121 14.13 -12.84 -1.59
CA VAL A 121 14.19 -14.27 -1.27
C VAL A 121 14.85 -14.49 0.08
N GLY A 122 15.99 -13.82 0.36
CA GLY A 122 16.67 -13.91 1.65
C GLY A 122 15.81 -13.44 2.82
N ALA A 123 14.94 -12.44 2.60
CA ALA A 123 14.06 -11.93 3.63
C ALA A 123 12.93 -12.91 4.05
N ILE A 124 12.56 -13.86 3.19
CA ILE A 124 11.51 -14.84 3.50
C ILE A 124 12.05 -16.23 3.85
N GLN A 125 13.33 -16.53 3.56
CA GLN A 125 13.88 -17.89 3.56
C GLN A 125 13.73 -18.62 4.90
N ASP A 126 14.06 -17.97 6.00
CA ASP A 126 14.06 -18.55 7.35
C ASP A 126 13.03 -17.88 8.28
N GLY A 127 12.08 -17.16 7.68
CA GLY A 127 11.07 -16.37 8.37
C GLY A 127 9.70 -17.04 8.49
N PRO A 128 8.67 -16.25 8.76
CA PRO A 128 7.29 -16.72 8.74
C PRO A 128 6.88 -17.18 7.34
N MET A 129 5.76 -17.91 7.27
CA MET A 129 5.16 -18.33 6.01
C MET A 129 5.01 -17.13 5.07
N ALA A 130 5.54 -17.25 3.85
CA ALA A 130 5.53 -16.16 2.88
C ALA A 130 5.55 -16.66 1.44
N CYS A 131 4.98 -15.86 0.54
CA CYS A 131 5.14 -16.03 -0.89
C CYS A 131 5.71 -14.74 -1.49
N LEU A 132 6.84 -14.84 -2.16
CA LEU A 132 7.38 -13.82 -3.04
C LEU A 132 6.94 -14.13 -4.46
N HIS A 133 6.45 -13.14 -5.18
CA HIS A 133 6.25 -13.27 -6.62
C HIS A 133 6.56 -11.94 -7.33
N THR A 134 7.14 -12.03 -8.53
CA THR A 134 7.43 -10.84 -9.34
C THR A 134 6.14 -10.19 -9.84
N SER A 135 6.19 -8.87 -10.02
CA SER A 135 5.05 -8.09 -10.53
C SER A 135 5.09 -7.97 -12.04
N PHE A 136 3.98 -7.54 -12.65
CA PHE A 136 3.89 -7.35 -14.10
C PHE A 136 4.94 -6.41 -14.68
N GLN A 137 5.49 -5.51 -13.87
CA GLN A 137 6.51 -4.54 -14.29
C GLN A 137 7.95 -5.01 -13.99
N HIS A 138 8.14 -6.24 -13.49
CA HIS A 138 9.45 -6.79 -13.19
C HIS A 138 10.31 -6.84 -14.45
N GLN A 139 11.55 -6.33 -14.37
CA GLN A 139 12.54 -6.30 -15.44
C GLN A 139 12.03 -5.68 -16.77
N ARG A 140 10.99 -4.86 -16.72
CA ARG A 140 10.53 -4.10 -17.89
C ARG A 140 11.26 -2.76 -17.97
N ASP A 141 11.38 -2.28 -19.20
CA ASP A 141 11.91 -0.95 -19.47
C ASP A 141 10.98 0.12 -18.88
N VAL A 142 11.46 0.85 -17.89
CA VAL A 142 10.77 1.98 -17.29
C VAL A 142 11.53 3.25 -17.55
N LYS A 143 10.85 4.24 -18.12
CA LYS A 143 11.42 5.58 -18.33
C LYS A 143 11.37 6.35 -17.00
N VAL A 144 12.53 6.63 -16.45
CA VAL A 144 12.68 7.45 -15.23
C VAL A 144 13.25 8.81 -15.65
N LYS A 145 12.53 9.88 -15.30
CA LYS A 145 12.99 11.25 -15.57
C LYS A 145 13.67 11.80 -14.31
N ASP A 146 14.93 12.21 -14.44
CA ASP A 146 15.63 12.89 -13.35
C ASP A 146 14.92 14.25 -13.08
N PRO A 147 14.46 14.48 -11.84
CA PRO A 147 13.74 15.71 -11.50
C PRO A 147 14.62 16.97 -11.54
N ARG A 148 15.96 16.82 -11.48
CA ARG A 148 16.89 17.95 -11.53
C ARG A 148 17.37 18.30 -12.93
N THR A 149 17.73 17.27 -13.72
CA THR A 149 18.28 17.46 -15.06
C THR A 149 17.22 17.43 -16.15
N GLY A 150 16.06 16.80 -15.88
CA GLY A 150 15.02 16.54 -16.86
C GLY A 150 15.36 15.41 -17.83
N GLU A 151 16.53 14.80 -17.70
CA GLU A 151 17.00 13.71 -18.53
C GLU A 151 16.17 12.44 -18.27
N THR A 152 15.88 11.69 -19.34
CA THR A 152 15.12 10.44 -19.23
C THR A 152 16.05 9.26 -19.45
N THR A 153 16.18 8.42 -18.42
CA THR A 153 16.90 7.15 -18.49
C THR A 153 15.94 5.97 -18.53
N ILE A 154 16.35 4.88 -19.17
CA ILE A 154 15.62 3.61 -19.14
C ILE A 154 16.27 2.76 -18.06
N VAL A 155 15.48 2.33 -17.07
CA VAL A 155 15.93 1.43 -16.03
C VAL A 155 15.11 0.14 -16.05
N ARG A 156 15.77 -0.98 -15.70
CA ARG A 156 15.14 -2.26 -15.43
C ARG A 156 15.38 -2.58 -13.97
N GLU A 157 14.32 -2.84 -13.24
CA GLU A 157 14.39 -3.08 -11.80
C GLU A 157 13.67 -4.38 -11.44
N ASP A 158 14.14 -4.99 -10.37
CA ASP A 158 13.39 -6.06 -9.73
C ASP A 158 12.14 -5.45 -9.08
N ARG A 159 10.99 -6.00 -9.41
CA ARG A 159 9.71 -5.57 -8.86
C ARG A 159 8.92 -6.79 -8.44
N PHE A 160 8.67 -6.89 -7.16
CA PHE A 160 8.04 -8.08 -6.58
C PHE A 160 7.19 -7.74 -5.37
N ARG A 161 6.42 -8.71 -4.92
CA ARG A 161 5.59 -8.63 -3.72
C ARG A 161 5.94 -9.72 -2.76
N LEU A 162 5.90 -9.37 -1.47
CA LEU A 162 5.94 -10.31 -0.38
C LEU A 162 4.54 -10.42 0.21
N VAL A 163 4.02 -11.63 0.31
CA VAL A 163 2.71 -11.93 0.87
C VAL A 163 2.92 -12.78 2.11
N PHE A 164 2.60 -12.21 3.28
CA PHE A 164 2.70 -12.90 4.57
C PHE A 164 1.30 -13.20 5.11
N PRO A 165 0.90 -14.49 5.16
CA PRO A 165 -0.28 -14.93 5.87
C PRO A 165 -0.27 -14.53 7.34
N LEU A 166 -1.37 -13.99 7.83
CA LEU A 166 -1.50 -13.61 9.23
C LEU A 166 -2.12 -14.76 10.04
N SER A 167 -1.61 -15.00 11.25
CA SER A 167 -2.15 -16.01 12.18
C SER A 167 -3.57 -15.70 12.62
N ILE A 168 -3.88 -14.40 12.73
CA ILE A 168 -5.22 -13.87 12.98
C ILE A 168 -5.50 -12.70 12.04
N PRO A 169 -6.75 -12.51 11.59
CA PRO A 169 -7.11 -11.36 10.77
C PRO A 169 -6.88 -10.04 11.53
N VAL A 170 -6.36 -9.04 10.82
CA VAL A 170 -6.13 -7.71 11.37
C VAL A 170 -7.28 -6.79 11.01
N PRO A 171 -8.01 -6.22 12.01
CA PRO A 171 -9.06 -5.24 11.75
C PRO A 171 -8.52 -4.03 10.96
N PHE A 172 -9.33 -3.51 10.04
CA PHE A 172 -8.97 -2.35 9.21
C PHE A 172 -8.35 -1.20 10.01
N ALA A 173 -8.96 -0.85 11.14
CA ALA A 173 -8.51 0.26 11.99
C ALA A 173 -7.10 0.06 12.57
N ARG A 174 -6.61 -1.17 12.64
CA ARG A 174 -5.31 -1.54 13.20
C ARG A 174 -4.26 -1.88 12.14
N TYR A 175 -4.66 -2.04 10.88
CA TYR A 175 -3.75 -2.43 9.80
C TYR A 175 -2.56 -1.48 9.64
N GLY A 176 -2.79 -0.18 9.73
CA GLY A 176 -1.73 0.81 9.60
C GLY A 176 -0.58 0.67 10.61
N VAL A 177 -0.86 0.13 11.81
CA VAL A 177 0.16 -0.16 12.81
C VAL A 177 1.01 -1.34 12.35
N VAL A 178 0.35 -2.45 12.01
CA VAL A 178 1.01 -3.68 11.55
C VAL A 178 1.86 -3.40 10.32
N TRP A 179 1.34 -2.64 9.36
CA TRP A 179 2.06 -2.29 8.15
C TRP A 179 3.34 -1.46 8.43
N ARG A 180 3.27 -0.46 9.31
CA ARG A 180 4.46 0.34 9.68
C ARG A 180 5.51 -0.48 10.42
N SER A 181 5.09 -1.40 11.27
CA SER A 181 6.00 -2.33 11.94
C SER A 181 6.68 -3.26 10.95
N ALA A 182 5.96 -3.73 9.94
CA ALA A 182 6.52 -4.53 8.86
C ALA A 182 7.49 -3.73 7.98
N GLU A 183 7.16 -2.47 7.66
CA GLU A 183 8.07 -1.58 6.93
C GLU A 183 9.39 -1.41 7.69
N ARG A 184 9.31 -1.16 8.99
CA ARG A 184 10.47 -1.05 9.85
C ARG A 184 11.27 -2.35 9.89
N TRP A 185 10.60 -3.49 10.08
CA TRP A 185 11.22 -4.81 10.06
C TRP A 185 11.98 -5.06 8.76
N MET A 186 11.34 -4.89 7.60
CA MET A 186 11.98 -5.08 6.29
C MET A 186 13.19 -4.18 6.10
N ARG A 187 13.08 -2.92 6.48
CA ARG A 187 14.18 -1.95 6.34
C ARG A 187 15.34 -2.26 7.28
N GLU A 188 15.10 -2.52 8.55
CA GLU A 188 16.16 -2.65 9.56
C GLU A 188 16.77 -4.05 9.60
N ALA A 189 16.00 -5.12 9.35
CA ALA A 189 16.52 -6.48 9.36
C ALA A 189 17.02 -6.94 7.98
N HIS A 190 16.42 -6.45 6.88
CA HIS A 190 16.70 -6.96 5.54
C HIS A 190 17.19 -5.88 4.55
N GLY A 191 17.24 -4.60 4.95
CA GLY A 191 17.64 -3.49 4.07
C GLY A 191 16.67 -3.21 2.92
N LEU A 192 15.43 -3.72 3.01
CA LEU A 192 14.43 -3.60 1.95
C LEU A 192 13.54 -2.36 2.16
N VAL A 193 13.37 -1.57 1.10
CA VAL A 193 12.49 -0.40 1.09
C VAL A 193 11.17 -0.75 0.41
N ILE A 194 10.06 -0.58 1.13
CA ILE A 194 8.71 -0.92 0.68
C ILE A 194 8.02 0.31 0.09
N ASP A 195 7.20 0.11 -0.97
CA ASP A 195 6.34 1.18 -1.48
C ASP A 195 5.31 1.61 -0.42
N GLY A 196 5.42 2.87 0.02
CA GLY A 196 4.54 3.46 1.02
C GLY A 196 3.06 3.51 0.63
N GLN A 197 2.70 3.30 -0.63
CA GLN A 197 1.31 3.21 -1.06
C GLN A 197 0.65 1.89 -0.64
N ALA A 198 1.44 0.85 -0.35
CA ALA A 198 0.96 -0.45 0.13
C ALA A 198 0.32 -0.38 1.54
N LYS A 199 0.50 0.71 2.28
CA LYS A 199 -0.14 0.96 3.58
C LYS A 199 -1.67 1.06 3.54
N ASN A 200 -2.26 1.20 2.35
CA ASN A 200 -3.71 1.26 2.20
C ASN A 200 -4.32 -0.14 2.35
N ALA A 201 -5.03 -0.38 3.43
CA ALA A 201 -5.69 -1.64 3.73
C ALA A 201 -6.74 -2.10 2.69
N GLY A 202 -7.32 -1.16 1.94
CA GLY A 202 -8.24 -1.43 0.84
C GLY A 202 -7.57 -1.65 -0.52
N ARG A 203 -6.22 -1.74 -0.56
CA ARG A 203 -5.50 -1.95 -1.81
C ARG A 203 -5.80 -3.33 -2.38
N CYS A 204 -6.13 -3.35 -3.67
CA CYS A 204 -6.24 -4.57 -4.46
C CYS A 204 -4.98 -4.75 -5.31
N TRP A 205 -4.60 -5.99 -5.49
CA TRP A 205 -3.38 -6.38 -6.19
C TRP A 205 -3.76 -7.11 -7.48
N PHE A 206 -3.07 -6.81 -8.57
CA PHE A 206 -3.21 -7.63 -9.77
C PHE A 206 -2.77 -9.06 -9.48
N VAL A 207 -3.49 -10.03 -10.01
CA VAL A 207 -3.03 -11.43 -10.00
C VAL A 207 -1.67 -11.51 -10.68
N PRO A 208 -0.83 -12.51 -10.33
CA PRO A 208 0.47 -12.69 -10.97
C PRO A 208 0.35 -12.81 -12.50
N ALA A 209 1.13 -12.00 -13.18
CA ALA A 209 1.22 -12.03 -14.64
C ALA A 209 2.51 -11.37 -15.10
N HIS A 210 2.97 -11.70 -16.31
CA HIS A 210 4.09 -11.06 -16.98
C HIS A 210 3.78 -10.79 -18.43
N ALA A 211 4.48 -9.82 -19.03
CA ALA A 211 4.38 -9.57 -20.45
C ALA A 211 5.06 -10.68 -21.27
N PRO A 212 4.65 -10.92 -22.53
CA PRO A 212 5.34 -11.82 -23.42
C PRO A 212 6.85 -11.49 -23.50
N GLY A 213 7.70 -12.51 -23.36
CA GLY A 213 9.16 -12.34 -23.35
C GLY A 213 9.78 -11.82 -22.06
N CYS A 214 8.97 -11.51 -21.02
CA CYS A 214 9.46 -11.18 -19.68
C CYS A 214 9.44 -12.42 -18.79
N GLY A 215 10.38 -12.50 -17.83
CA GLY A 215 10.43 -13.56 -16.82
C GLY A 215 9.37 -13.37 -15.73
N PHE A 216 9.01 -14.49 -15.12
CA PHE A 216 8.25 -14.53 -13.88
C PHE A 216 8.97 -15.46 -12.90
N GLU A 217 9.11 -15.00 -11.66
CA GLU A 217 9.69 -15.78 -10.59
C GLU A 217 8.79 -15.74 -9.35
N ALA A 218 8.70 -16.86 -8.65
CA ALA A 218 8.00 -16.97 -7.39
C ALA A 218 8.73 -17.92 -6.44
N HIS A 219 8.77 -17.56 -5.16
CA HIS A 219 9.42 -18.32 -4.10
C HIS A 219 8.49 -18.38 -2.90
N CYS A 220 8.36 -19.55 -2.28
CA CYS A 220 7.54 -19.74 -1.10
C CYS A 220 8.35 -20.29 0.06
N ASN A 221 8.08 -19.76 1.25
CA ASN A 221 8.50 -20.32 2.52
C ASN A 221 7.27 -20.79 3.29
N TYR A 222 7.30 -22.02 3.83
CA TYR A 222 6.20 -22.64 4.58
C TYR A 222 6.49 -22.68 6.08
N GLY A 223 7.03 -21.59 6.62
CA GLY A 223 7.20 -21.38 8.05
C GLY A 223 5.87 -21.17 8.81
N PRO A 224 5.91 -20.76 10.09
CA PRO A 224 4.71 -20.40 10.84
C PRO A 224 4.03 -19.18 10.24
N LEU A 225 2.71 -19.03 10.48
CA LEU A 225 1.99 -17.82 10.10
C LEU A 225 2.56 -16.59 10.82
N LEU A 226 2.51 -15.42 10.17
CA LEU A 226 3.01 -14.18 10.77
C LEU A 226 2.07 -13.73 11.90
N GLU A 227 2.63 -13.59 13.11
CA GLU A 227 1.92 -13.07 14.27
C GLU A 227 1.90 -11.52 14.22
N PRO A 228 0.76 -10.89 13.90
CA PRO A 228 0.74 -9.45 13.63
C PRO A 228 1.07 -8.61 14.86
N TRP A 229 0.67 -9.05 16.06
CA TRP A 229 0.92 -8.29 17.29
C TRP A 229 2.32 -8.49 17.84
N GLN A 230 2.90 -9.68 17.69
CA GLN A 230 4.31 -9.93 17.99
C GLN A 230 5.21 -9.10 17.07
N LEU A 231 4.85 -8.95 15.79
CA LEU A 231 5.54 -8.06 14.88
C LEU A 231 5.51 -6.61 15.38
N VAL A 232 4.34 -6.12 15.84
CA VAL A 232 4.20 -4.77 16.39
C VAL A 232 5.02 -4.58 17.66
N GLU A 233 5.08 -5.57 18.55
CA GLU A 233 5.89 -5.53 19.77
C GLU A 233 7.39 -5.55 19.47
N SER A 234 7.82 -6.36 18.50
CA SER A 234 9.24 -6.49 18.12
C SER A 234 9.74 -5.27 17.35
N TRP A 235 8.87 -4.61 16.57
CA TRP A 235 9.18 -3.47 15.72
C TRP A 235 8.24 -2.28 16.00
N PRO A 236 8.26 -1.72 17.24
CA PRO A 236 7.32 -0.68 17.62
C PRO A 236 7.55 0.60 16.82
N THR A 237 6.47 1.22 16.40
CA THR A 237 6.50 2.49 15.69
C THR A 237 6.30 3.64 16.67
N ILE A 238 7.23 4.55 16.74
CA ILE A 238 7.31 5.63 17.76
C ILE A 238 6.06 6.55 17.80
N ARG A 239 5.15 6.44 16.85
CA ARG A 239 4.00 7.36 16.73
C ARG A 239 2.73 6.96 17.48
N GLU A 240 2.62 5.76 18.06
CA GLU A 240 1.38 5.32 18.71
C GLU A 240 1.36 5.38 20.23
N THR A 241 2.50 5.64 20.88
CA THR A 241 2.56 5.75 22.34
C THR A 241 2.24 7.14 22.88
N GLN A 242 2.04 8.14 22.02
CA GLN A 242 1.48 9.40 22.48
C GLN A 242 -0.02 9.42 22.17
N PRO A 243 -0.91 9.39 23.17
CA PRO A 243 -2.26 9.87 23.00
C PRO A 243 -2.16 11.24 22.33
N LEU A 244 -2.90 11.45 21.23
CA LEU A 244 -3.02 12.81 20.68
C LEU A 244 -3.28 13.74 21.85
N PRO A 245 -2.42 14.77 22.07
CA PRO A 245 -2.66 15.69 23.16
C PRO A 245 -4.10 16.19 22.99
N PRO A 246 -4.88 16.24 24.09
CA PRO A 246 -6.26 16.66 24.01
C PRO A 246 -6.30 17.98 23.23
N PRO A 247 -7.28 18.19 22.33
CA PRO A 247 -7.31 19.38 21.51
C PRO A 247 -7.20 20.59 22.45
N ARG A 248 -6.09 21.30 22.39
CA ARG A 248 -5.95 22.55 23.14
C ARG A 248 -7.11 23.45 22.72
N LYS A 249 -7.97 23.78 23.66
CA LYS A 249 -9.03 24.79 23.46
C LYS A 249 -8.35 26.09 23.06
N THR A 250 -8.16 26.29 21.75
CA THR A 250 -7.79 27.61 21.22
C THR A 250 -9.06 28.42 21.17
N GLN A 251 -9.07 29.56 21.85
CA GLN A 251 -10.15 30.53 21.69
C GLN A 251 -10.25 30.91 20.20
N PRO A 252 -11.43 30.84 19.60
CA PRO A 252 -11.59 31.27 18.22
C PRO A 252 -11.24 32.75 18.11
N GLY A 253 -10.27 33.07 17.25
CA GLY A 253 -10.06 34.46 16.84
C GLY A 253 -11.30 34.99 16.11
N PRO A 254 -11.50 36.33 16.04
CA PRO A 254 -12.65 36.91 15.37
C PRO A 254 -12.83 36.33 13.96
N GLU A 255 -14.03 35.97 13.58
CA GLU A 255 -14.35 35.32 12.27
C GLU A 255 -13.79 36.11 11.07
N ALA A 256 -13.82 37.42 11.10
CA ALA A 256 -13.21 38.28 10.08
C ALA A 256 -11.69 38.10 9.93
N SER A 257 -10.96 37.83 11.04
CA SER A 257 -9.54 37.52 11.03
C SER A 257 -9.27 36.14 10.42
N LYS A 258 -10.13 35.17 10.70
CA LYS A 258 -10.05 33.81 10.17
C LYS A 258 -10.26 33.79 8.64
N LEU A 259 -11.27 34.49 8.14
CA LEU A 259 -11.53 34.63 6.72
C LEU A 259 -10.36 35.26 5.96
N LYS A 260 -9.82 36.39 6.48
CA LYS A 260 -8.66 37.07 5.88
C LYS A 260 -7.42 36.16 5.79
N ARG A 261 -7.18 35.33 6.80
CA ARG A 261 -6.07 34.39 6.81
C ARG A 261 -6.28 33.23 5.85
N ALA A 262 -7.50 32.71 5.78
CA ALA A 262 -7.88 31.65 4.84
C ALA A 262 -7.71 32.11 3.40
N SER A 263 -8.14 33.33 3.09
CA SER A 263 -7.96 33.97 1.79
C SER A 263 -6.48 34.13 1.43
N ALA A 264 -5.66 34.68 2.35
CA ALA A 264 -4.22 34.81 2.15
C ALA A 264 -3.49 33.46 2.01
N TYR A 265 -4.02 32.42 2.62
CA TYR A 265 -3.49 31.04 2.48
C TYR A 265 -3.82 30.48 1.09
N LEU A 266 -5.08 30.58 0.65
CA LEU A 266 -5.48 30.17 -0.69
C LEU A 266 -4.70 30.88 -1.80
N ALA A 267 -4.42 32.16 -1.64
CA ALA A 267 -3.65 32.93 -2.63
C ALA A 267 -2.24 32.39 -2.88
N ARG A 268 -1.67 31.66 -1.89
CA ARG A 268 -0.32 31.03 -1.97
C ARG A 268 -0.35 29.58 -2.43
N MET A 269 -1.52 28.97 -2.51
CA MET A 269 -1.64 27.59 -2.97
C MET A 269 -1.47 27.51 -4.48
N PRO A 270 -0.83 26.45 -5.00
CA PRO A 270 -0.75 26.21 -6.43
C PRO A 270 -2.16 26.04 -7.01
N GLU A 271 -2.35 26.53 -8.20
CA GLU A 271 -3.56 26.35 -8.99
C GLU A 271 -3.80 24.89 -9.37
N ALA A 272 -5.04 24.51 -9.60
CA ALA A 272 -5.40 23.18 -10.04
C ALA A 272 -5.43 23.14 -11.57
N VAL A 273 -4.39 22.53 -12.18
CA VAL A 273 -4.27 22.37 -13.63
C VAL A 273 -4.62 20.94 -14.02
N SER A 274 -5.46 20.77 -15.03
CA SER A 274 -5.82 19.46 -15.58
C SER A 274 -4.56 18.73 -16.09
N GLY A 275 -4.46 17.43 -15.79
CA GLY A 275 -3.28 16.64 -16.12
C GLY A 275 -2.08 16.83 -15.18
N GLN A 276 -2.09 17.83 -14.28
CA GLN A 276 -1.02 18.14 -13.32
C GLN A 276 -1.47 17.97 -11.86
N LYS A 277 -2.18 16.88 -11.55
CA LYS A 277 -2.74 16.60 -10.22
C LYS A 277 -3.77 17.62 -9.73
N GLY A 278 -4.52 18.26 -10.63
CA GLY A 278 -5.53 19.27 -10.30
C GLY A 278 -6.54 18.83 -9.24
N HIS A 279 -7.00 17.58 -9.28
CA HIS A 279 -7.88 17.00 -8.24
C HIS A 279 -7.26 17.01 -6.84
N ALA A 280 -5.95 16.78 -6.71
CA ALA A 280 -5.25 16.84 -5.43
C ALA A 280 -5.09 18.29 -4.95
N ALA A 281 -4.83 19.24 -5.85
CA ALA A 281 -4.72 20.65 -5.52
C ALA A 281 -6.06 21.21 -4.98
N LEU A 282 -7.18 20.92 -5.65
CA LEU A 282 -8.50 21.32 -5.19
C LEU A 282 -8.85 20.64 -3.85
N TRP A 283 -8.54 19.35 -3.69
CA TRP A 283 -8.80 18.67 -2.42
C TRP A 283 -7.99 19.27 -1.27
N ASN A 284 -6.70 19.55 -1.49
CA ASN A 284 -5.85 20.21 -0.49
C ASN A 284 -6.36 21.58 -0.09
N ALA A 285 -6.88 22.37 -1.04
CA ALA A 285 -7.48 23.65 -0.78
C ALA A 285 -8.76 23.52 0.07
N ALA A 286 -9.66 22.60 -0.29
CA ALA A 286 -10.87 22.31 0.48
C ALA A 286 -10.54 21.81 1.89
N PHE A 287 -9.57 20.91 2.01
CA PHE A 287 -9.12 20.34 3.29
C PHE A 287 -8.51 21.41 4.21
N ALA A 288 -7.66 22.29 3.66
CA ALA A 288 -7.08 23.39 4.42
C ALA A 288 -8.15 24.32 5.00
N LEU A 289 -9.19 24.65 4.23
CA LEU A 289 -10.27 25.51 4.70
C LEU A 289 -11.12 24.81 5.76
N VAL A 290 -11.62 23.61 5.48
CA VAL A 290 -12.57 22.92 6.36
C VAL A 290 -11.88 22.38 7.61
N LYS A 291 -10.74 21.69 7.47
CA LYS A 291 -10.01 21.10 8.61
C LYS A 291 -8.95 22.04 9.17
N GLY A 292 -8.15 22.69 8.30
CA GLY A 292 -7.08 23.59 8.74
C GLY A 292 -7.60 24.80 9.48
N PHE A 293 -8.49 25.55 8.84
CA PHE A 293 -9.08 26.77 9.39
C PHE A 293 -10.38 26.52 10.17
N GLN A 294 -10.93 25.31 10.17
CA GLN A 294 -12.22 24.99 10.77
C GLN A 294 -13.35 25.93 10.27
N MET A 295 -13.41 26.12 8.97
CA MET A 295 -14.50 26.86 8.32
C MET A 295 -15.72 25.97 8.15
N ALA A 296 -16.91 26.56 8.20
CA ALA A 296 -18.13 25.85 7.80
C ALA A 296 -18.02 25.42 6.32
N PRO A 297 -18.54 24.24 5.95
CA PRO A 297 -18.43 23.73 4.57
C PRO A 297 -18.98 24.72 3.54
N GLU A 298 -20.05 25.40 3.85
CA GLU A 298 -20.70 26.40 2.99
C GLU A 298 -19.78 27.60 2.74
N ASP A 299 -19.15 28.12 3.78
CA ASP A 299 -18.21 29.26 3.69
C ASP A 299 -16.95 28.86 2.91
N ALA A 300 -16.45 27.64 3.14
CA ALA A 300 -15.31 27.09 2.41
C ALA A 300 -15.62 26.94 0.91
N GLN A 301 -16.84 26.50 0.55
CA GLN A 301 -17.26 26.39 -0.85
C GLN A 301 -17.31 27.77 -1.51
N VAL A 302 -17.92 28.75 -0.86
CA VAL A 302 -17.98 30.14 -1.37
C VAL A 302 -16.58 30.70 -1.58
N LEU A 303 -15.67 30.50 -0.62
CA LEU A 303 -14.31 31.02 -0.71
C LEU A 303 -13.52 30.35 -1.83
N LEU A 304 -13.66 29.05 -2.01
CA LEU A 304 -13.04 28.30 -3.12
C LEU A 304 -13.55 28.78 -4.48
N MET A 305 -14.85 28.95 -4.63
CA MET A 305 -15.45 29.43 -5.87
C MET A 305 -14.95 30.83 -6.22
N ARG A 306 -14.85 31.71 -5.23
CA ARG A 306 -14.49 33.12 -5.45
C ARG A 306 -12.99 33.34 -5.68
N GLU A 307 -12.11 32.64 -4.95
CA GLU A 307 -10.69 32.97 -4.89
C GLU A 307 -9.73 31.92 -5.42
N PHE A 308 -10.13 30.65 -5.42
CA PHE A 308 -9.29 29.56 -5.91
C PHE A 308 -9.66 29.14 -7.33
N ASN A 309 -10.96 28.97 -7.59
CA ASN A 309 -11.47 28.44 -8.86
C ASN A 309 -11.10 29.29 -10.08
N PRO A 310 -11.12 30.64 -10.05
CA PRO A 310 -10.75 31.45 -11.21
C PRO A 310 -9.27 31.28 -11.65
N ARG A 311 -8.43 30.69 -10.82
CA ARG A 311 -7.02 30.38 -11.14
C ARG A 311 -6.83 28.97 -11.68
N CYS A 312 -7.87 28.12 -11.62
CA CYS A 312 -7.80 26.72 -12.07
C CYS A 312 -7.95 26.60 -13.59
N GLN A 313 -7.37 25.58 -14.18
CA GLN A 313 -7.36 25.35 -15.63
C GLN A 313 -7.71 23.89 -15.96
N PRO A 314 -8.94 23.63 -16.45
CA PRO A 314 -10.10 24.55 -16.51
C PRO A 314 -10.67 24.83 -15.13
N GLU A 315 -11.58 25.82 -15.02
CA GLU A 315 -12.34 26.04 -13.81
C GLU A 315 -13.20 24.82 -13.47
N TRP A 316 -13.35 24.55 -12.17
CA TRP A 316 -14.17 23.46 -11.67
C TRP A 316 -15.64 23.87 -11.61
N SER A 317 -16.53 22.93 -11.87
CA SER A 317 -17.94 23.15 -11.64
C SER A 317 -18.25 23.29 -10.15
N GLU A 318 -19.32 23.99 -9.81
CA GLU A 318 -19.78 24.12 -8.43
C GLU A 318 -20.03 22.76 -7.77
N LYS A 319 -20.55 21.77 -8.53
CA LYS A 319 -20.79 20.40 -8.04
C LYS A 319 -19.50 19.69 -7.63
N GLU A 320 -18.41 19.87 -8.37
CA GLU A 320 -17.11 19.27 -8.07
C GLU A 320 -16.48 19.91 -6.83
N ILE A 321 -16.56 21.23 -6.70
CA ILE A 321 -16.08 21.94 -5.52
C ILE A 321 -16.88 21.52 -4.29
N ALA A 322 -18.21 21.51 -4.37
CA ALA A 322 -19.07 21.03 -3.29
C ALA A 322 -18.76 19.58 -2.90
N HIS A 323 -18.46 18.71 -3.88
CA HIS A 323 -18.05 17.34 -3.63
C HIS A 323 -16.73 17.27 -2.84
N LYS A 324 -15.72 18.06 -3.23
CA LYS A 324 -14.43 18.11 -2.52
C LYS A 324 -14.54 18.68 -1.12
N VAL A 325 -15.37 19.70 -0.92
CA VAL A 325 -15.67 20.26 0.40
C VAL A 325 -16.33 19.21 1.30
N ARG A 326 -17.31 18.46 0.79
CA ARG A 326 -17.95 17.36 1.54
C ARG A 326 -16.95 16.26 1.90
N GLN A 327 -16.08 15.86 0.95
CA GLN A 327 -15.02 14.90 1.21
C GLN A 327 -14.07 15.38 2.32
N ALA A 328 -13.64 16.64 2.25
CA ALA A 328 -12.80 17.25 3.28
C ALA A 328 -13.48 17.29 4.65
N ASN A 329 -14.78 17.61 4.70
CA ASN A 329 -15.55 17.64 5.94
C ASN A 329 -15.71 16.25 6.57
N ALA A 330 -15.89 15.22 5.76
CA ALA A 330 -16.02 13.83 6.19
C ALA A 330 -14.68 13.18 6.58
N ALA A 331 -13.55 13.82 6.27
CA ALA A 331 -12.23 13.31 6.62
C ALA A 331 -12.05 13.20 8.15
N ARG A 332 -11.42 12.12 8.62
CA ARG A 332 -11.28 11.82 10.05
C ARG A 332 -10.18 12.59 10.79
N GLU A 333 -9.39 13.38 10.07
CA GLU A 333 -8.31 14.16 10.64
C GLU A 333 -8.83 15.26 11.58
N ALA A 334 -8.11 15.47 12.69
CA ALA A 334 -8.42 16.52 13.64
C ALA A 334 -8.28 17.92 13.00
N GLY A 335 -9.27 18.79 13.22
CA GLY A 335 -9.25 20.15 12.71
C GLY A 335 -8.36 21.11 13.50
N GLY A 336 -8.17 22.33 12.95
CA GLY A 336 -7.47 23.43 13.65
C GLY A 336 -5.95 23.37 13.59
N PHE A 337 -5.36 22.71 12.59
CA PHE A 337 -3.92 22.62 12.45
C PHE A 337 -3.26 23.88 11.83
N ILE A 338 -4.03 24.78 11.21
CA ILE A 338 -3.53 26.08 10.73
C ILE A 338 -3.83 27.15 11.79
N ARG A 339 -2.83 27.43 12.62
CA ARG A 339 -2.93 28.33 13.79
C ARG A 339 -2.39 29.72 13.50
N ASP A 340 -2.83 30.71 14.31
CA ASP A 340 -2.15 32.00 14.41
C ASP A 340 -0.73 31.79 14.98
N ARG A 341 0.27 32.31 14.30
CA ARG A 341 1.54 32.60 14.96
C ARG A 341 1.29 33.76 15.90
N GLU A 342 1.19 33.51 17.19
CA GLU A 342 1.28 34.55 18.19
C GLU A 342 2.55 35.36 17.91
N ARG A 343 2.38 36.63 17.58
CA ARG A 343 3.49 37.57 17.62
C ARG A 343 3.93 37.60 19.08
N LYS A 344 5.08 36.99 19.37
CA LYS A 344 5.80 37.32 20.61
C LYS A 344 6.11 38.81 20.54
N THR A 345 5.31 39.61 21.20
CA THR A 345 5.72 40.97 21.58
C THR A 345 6.93 40.82 22.46
N ARG A 346 8.05 41.35 21.98
CA ARG A 346 9.23 41.62 22.79
C ARG A 346 8.96 42.81 23.71
#